data_653c493978f201e3fc4c1f75a9c38e7f
#
_entry.id   653c493978f201e3fc4c1f75a9c38e7f
#
_cell.length_a   1.000
_cell.length_b   1.000
_cell.length_c   1.000
_cell.angle_alpha   90.00
_cell.angle_beta   90.00
_cell.angle_gamma   90.00
#
_symmetry.space_group_name_H-M   'P 1'
#
loop_
_entity.id
_entity.type
_entity.pdbx_description
1 polymer ?
#
loop_
_entity_poly.entity_id
_entity_poly.type
_entity_poly.pdbx_seq_one_letter_code
_entity_poly.pdbx_strand_id
1 'polypeptide(L)'
;MSVGNTQLRSLHELYGEKERPWSEKTEPIIRFWESESGECWGLPFFSLSAARFVPHSQPYSQRLILYFPVATIWVTGGPKVLEFYEALAKQRATLLKADGKDILSVKMHLSSEREAE
;
A
#
# COMPACT_ATOMS: atom_id res chain seq x y z
N MET A 1 -1.05 24.39 -25.77
CA MET A 1 0.02 24.57 -24.80
C MET A 1 0.27 23.33 -23.98
N SER A 2 1.41 22.74 -24.22
CA SER A 2 1.74 21.47 -23.59
C SER A 2 1.89 21.58 -22.07
N VAL A 3 2.43 22.69 -21.57
CA VAL A 3 2.64 22.87 -20.15
C VAL A 3 1.31 22.91 -19.40
N GLY A 4 0.34 23.64 -19.92
CA GLY A 4 -0.99 23.70 -19.31
C GLY A 4 -1.68 22.35 -19.30
N ASN A 5 -1.55 21.62 -20.41
CA ASN A 5 -2.15 20.30 -20.50
C ASN A 5 -1.49 19.34 -19.54
N THR A 6 -0.18 19.43 -19.36
CA THR A 6 0.54 18.59 -18.44
C THR A 6 0.08 18.85 -17.00
N GLN A 7 -0.11 20.11 -16.64
CA GLN A 7 -0.58 20.46 -15.32
C GLN A 7 -2.00 19.97 -15.08
N LEU A 8 -2.89 20.13 -16.05
CA LEU A 8 -4.24 19.64 -15.92
C LEU A 8 -4.27 18.13 -15.75
N ARG A 9 -3.42 17.45 -16.49
CA ARG A 9 -3.33 16.02 -16.38
C ARG A 9 -2.82 15.61 -15.00
N SER A 10 -1.82 16.30 -14.48
CA SER A 10 -1.30 16.01 -13.15
C SER A 10 -2.34 16.24 -12.07
N LEU A 11 -3.11 17.32 -12.20
CA LEU A 11 -4.19 17.58 -11.27
C LEU A 11 -5.25 16.49 -11.32
N HIS A 12 -5.59 16.06 -12.51
CA HIS A 12 -6.55 15.00 -12.68
C HIS A 12 -6.06 13.70 -12.04
N GLU A 13 -4.80 13.39 -12.26
CA GLU A 13 -4.18 12.22 -11.65
C GLU A 13 -4.17 12.33 -10.13
N LEU A 14 -3.90 13.51 -9.62
CA LEU A 14 -3.91 13.74 -8.18
C LEU A 14 -5.31 13.55 -7.60
N TYR A 15 -6.34 14.02 -8.30
CA TYR A 15 -7.70 13.78 -7.84
C TYR A 15 -8.04 12.30 -7.85
N GLY A 16 -7.63 11.59 -8.89
CA GLY A 16 -7.82 10.16 -8.94
C GLY A 16 -7.07 9.45 -7.83
N GLU A 17 -5.85 9.91 -7.54
CA GLU A 17 -5.07 9.33 -6.47
C GLU A 17 -5.64 9.64 -5.09
N LYS A 18 -6.30 10.78 -4.92
CA LYS A 18 -6.94 11.11 -3.65
C LYS A 18 -8.08 10.17 -3.31
N GLU A 19 -8.67 9.57 -4.30
CA GLU A 19 -9.71 8.58 -4.07
C GLU A 19 -9.13 7.24 -3.68
N ARG A 20 -7.83 7.09 -3.78
CA ARG A 20 -7.12 5.85 -3.44
C ARG A 20 -6.02 6.15 -2.43
N PRO A 21 -5.89 5.31 -1.43
CA PRO A 21 -4.83 5.48 -0.44
C PRO A 21 -3.47 4.95 -0.94
N TRP A 22 -3.29 4.82 -2.22
CA TRP A 22 -2.01 4.42 -2.81
C TRP A 22 -1.80 5.11 -4.15
N SER A 23 -0.52 5.20 -4.57
CA SER A 23 -0.15 5.70 -5.87
C SER A 23 0.09 4.55 -6.84
N GLU A 24 -0.36 4.69 -8.07
CA GLU A 24 -0.18 3.67 -9.09
C GLU A 24 0.88 4.10 -10.11
N LYS A 25 2.11 3.81 -9.77
CA LYS A 25 3.25 4.08 -10.63
C LYS A 25 4.17 2.87 -10.60
N THR A 26 4.91 2.65 -11.68
CA THR A 26 5.91 1.60 -11.70
C THR A 26 7.21 2.16 -11.16
N GLU A 27 7.57 1.75 -9.97
CA GLU A 27 8.80 2.17 -9.29
C GLU A 27 9.44 0.96 -8.63
N PRO A 28 10.77 0.98 -8.43
CA PRO A 28 11.44 -0.16 -7.82
C PRO A 28 11.19 -0.31 -6.33
N ILE A 29 10.67 0.73 -5.69
CA ILE A 29 10.45 0.74 -4.24
C ILE A 29 8.97 0.95 -3.95
N ILE A 30 8.43 0.16 -3.02
CA ILE A 30 7.09 0.39 -2.49
C ILE A 30 7.27 1.10 -1.16
N ARG A 31 6.54 2.19 -0.95
CA ARG A 31 6.59 2.96 0.28
C ARG A 31 5.32 2.75 1.08
N PHE A 32 5.48 2.53 2.38
CA PHE A 32 4.36 2.32 3.29
C PHE A 32 4.46 3.32 4.43
N TRP A 33 3.36 4.02 4.68
CA TRP A 33 3.24 4.87 5.86
C TRP A 33 2.60 4.05 6.96
N GLU A 34 3.37 3.78 8.01
CA GLU A 34 2.82 3.02 9.13
C GLU A 34 1.88 3.88 9.95
N SER A 35 0.71 3.31 10.28
CA SER A 35 -0.36 4.07 10.92
C SER A 35 -0.03 4.55 12.33
N GLU A 36 0.67 3.73 13.10
CA GLU A 36 0.94 4.06 14.50
C GLU A 36 2.13 4.98 14.68
N SER A 37 3.23 4.69 14.02
CA SER A 37 4.46 5.47 14.17
C SER A 37 4.50 6.70 13.28
N GLY A 38 3.74 6.71 12.21
CA GLY A 38 3.80 7.77 11.22
C GLY A 38 5.05 7.70 10.36
N GLU A 39 5.82 6.62 10.45
CA GLU A 39 7.03 6.47 9.66
C GLU A 39 6.72 5.90 8.28
N CYS A 40 7.48 6.36 7.30
CA CYS A 40 7.37 5.85 5.93
C CYS A 40 8.53 4.90 5.66
N TRP A 41 8.21 3.69 5.26
CA TRP A 41 9.20 2.67 4.95
C TRP A 41 9.20 2.39 3.46
N GLY A 42 10.40 2.31 2.88
CA GLY A 42 10.57 1.94 1.49
C GLY A 42 11.17 0.55 1.41
N LEU A 43 10.52 -0.33 0.67
CA LEU A 43 10.97 -1.70 0.49
C LEU A 43 11.06 -2.01 -1.00
N PRO A 44 12.14 -2.70 -1.43
CA PRO A 44 12.27 -3.04 -2.84
C PRO A 44 11.15 -3.95 -3.31
N PHE A 45 10.55 -3.61 -4.43
CA PHE A 45 9.46 -4.41 -5.00
C PHE A 45 9.91 -5.86 -5.24
N PHE A 46 11.11 -6.02 -5.77
CA PHE A 46 11.61 -7.36 -6.11
C PHE A 46 11.85 -8.24 -4.88
N SER A 47 11.91 -7.65 -3.69
CA SER A 47 12.11 -8.46 -2.48
C SER A 47 10.80 -8.93 -1.86
N LEU A 48 9.68 -8.57 -2.43
CA LEU A 48 8.38 -9.09 -1.99
C LEU A 48 8.34 -10.59 -2.25
N SER A 49 8.32 -11.38 -1.18
CA SER A 49 8.38 -12.84 -1.28
C SER A 49 7.02 -13.46 -1.51
N ALA A 50 5.99 -12.90 -0.90
CA ALA A 50 4.64 -13.42 -0.99
C ALA A 50 3.63 -12.36 -0.58
N ALA A 51 2.41 -12.50 -1.05
CA ALA A 51 1.29 -11.67 -0.63
C ALA A 51 0.14 -12.59 -0.29
N ARG A 52 -0.51 -12.34 0.85
CA ARG A 52 -1.63 -13.12 1.30
C ARG A 52 -2.84 -12.23 1.48
N PHE A 53 -3.87 -12.48 0.70
CA PHE A 53 -5.11 -11.73 0.81
C PHE A 53 -6.15 -12.54 1.58
N VAL A 54 -6.71 -11.93 2.64
CA VAL A 54 -7.72 -12.55 3.48
C VAL A 54 -9.02 -11.77 3.33
N PRO A 55 -9.99 -12.30 2.56
CA PRO A 55 -11.20 -11.54 2.21
C PRO A 55 -12.19 -11.37 3.36
N HIS A 56 -12.19 -12.25 4.34
CA HIS A 56 -13.20 -12.23 5.39
C HIS A 56 -12.62 -12.48 6.77
N SER A 57 -11.80 -11.53 7.24
CA SER A 57 -11.35 -11.66 8.62
C SER A 57 -12.46 -11.26 9.60
N GLN A 58 -13.31 -10.31 9.18
CA GLN A 58 -14.49 -9.88 9.92
C GLN A 58 -15.46 -9.22 8.95
N PRO A 59 -16.72 -8.98 9.33
CA PRO A 59 -17.63 -8.24 8.47
C PRO A 59 -17.03 -6.91 8.08
N TYR A 60 -17.04 -6.61 6.79
CA TYR A 60 -16.52 -5.37 6.22
C TYR A 60 -15.01 -5.22 6.32
N SER A 61 -14.29 -6.25 6.74
CA SER A 61 -12.86 -6.15 6.93
C SER A 61 -12.12 -7.13 6.03
N GLN A 62 -11.19 -6.60 5.24
CA GLN A 62 -10.30 -7.38 4.41
C GLN A 62 -8.87 -7.12 4.88
N ARG A 63 -8.01 -8.09 4.67
CA ARG A 63 -6.62 -7.99 5.11
C ARG A 63 -5.70 -8.45 4.00
N LEU A 64 -4.60 -7.73 3.86
CA LEU A 64 -3.52 -8.11 2.95
C LEU A 64 -2.24 -8.16 3.77
N ILE A 65 -1.51 -9.26 3.64
CA ILE A 65 -0.24 -9.43 4.35
C ILE A 65 0.84 -9.57 3.30
N LEU A 66 1.84 -8.70 3.37
CA LEU A 66 2.94 -8.67 2.43
C LEU A 66 4.21 -9.13 3.15
N TYR A 67 4.87 -10.14 2.60
CA TYR A 67 6.04 -10.74 3.20
C TYR A 67 7.30 -10.28 2.49
N PHE A 68 8.10 -9.51 3.18
CA PHE A 68 9.44 -9.11 2.74
C PHE A 68 10.47 -9.76 3.68
N PRO A 69 11.71 -9.96 3.24
CA PRO A 69 12.72 -10.55 4.12
C PRO A 69 12.93 -9.76 5.41
N VAL A 70 12.87 -8.44 5.34
CA VAL A 70 13.14 -7.57 6.48
C VAL A 70 11.90 -7.26 7.32
N ALA A 71 10.71 -7.43 6.75
CA ALA A 71 9.50 -7.00 7.44
C ALA A 71 8.26 -7.66 6.84
N THR A 72 7.21 -7.71 7.64
CA THR A 72 5.88 -8.11 7.18
C THR A 72 4.98 -6.90 7.31
N ILE A 73 4.23 -6.61 6.25
CA ILE A 73 3.33 -5.46 6.21
C ILE A 73 1.89 -5.96 6.27
N TRP A 74 1.13 -5.46 7.24
CA TRP A 74 -0.28 -5.82 7.42
C TRP A 74 -1.15 -4.65 7.01
N VAL A 75 -1.99 -4.86 6.00
CA VAL A 75 -2.91 -3.84 5.49
C VAL A 75 -4.33 -4.30 5.80
N THR A 76 -5.08 -3.48 6.50
CA THR A 76 -6.45 -3.81 6.89
C THR A 76 -7.39 -2.70 6.38
N GLY A 77 -8.53 -3.10 5.85
CA GLY A 77 -9.50 -2.13 5.35
C GLY A 77 -10.72 -2.79 4.76
N GLY A 78 -11.43 -2.04 3.95
CA GLY A 78 -12.61 -2.50 3.24
C GLY A 78 -12.30 -3.06 1.86
N PRO A 79 -13.26 -3.00 0.92
CA PRO A 79 -13.08 -3.58 -0.42
C PRO A 79 -11.91 -3.03 -1.21
N LYS A 80 -11.43 -1.83 -0.87
CA LYS A 80 -10.29 -1.23 -1.56
C LYS A 80 -8.99 -1.99 -1.31
N VAL A 81 -8.94 -2.82 -0.28
CA VAL A 81 -7.76 -3.67 -0.03
C VAL A 81 -7.53 -4.62 -1.21
N LEU A 82 -8.59 -5.18 -1.75
CA LEU A 82 -8.47 -6.05 -2.93
C LEU A 82 -7.97 -5.26 -4.14
N GLU A 83 -8.45 -4.04 -4.33
CA GLU A 83 -7.98 -3.21 -5.44
C GLU A 83 -6.49 -2.91 -5.30
N PHE A 84 -6.05 -2.62 -4.07
CA PHE A 84 -4.64 -2.40 -3.83
C PHE A 84 -3.83 -3.67 -4.13
N TYR A 85 -4.33 -4.83 -3.70
CA TYR A 85 -3.67 -6.10 -3.98
C TYR A 85 -3.53 -6.34 -5.48
N GLU A 86 -4.57 -6.03 -6.25
CA GLU A 86 -4.52 -6.19 -7.69
C GLU A 86 -3.54 -5.23 -8.35
N ALA A 87 -3.50 -3.98 -7.87
CA ALA A 87 -2.54 -3.00 -8.36
C ALA A 87 -1.11 -3.44 -8.04
N LEU A 88 -0.91 -3.99 -6.84
CA LEU A 88 0.38 -4.49 -6.41
C LEU A 88 0.82 -5.66 -7.29
N ALA A 89 -0.09 -6.56 -7.62
CA ALA A 89 0.21 -7.71 -8.48
C ALA A 89 0.64 -7.29 -9.87
N LYS A 90 0.19 -6.13 -10.31
CA LYS A 90 0.60 -5.55 -11.60
C LYS A 90 1.83 -4.65 -11.46
N GLN A 91 2.42 -4.61 -10.27
CA GLN A 91 3.57 -3.78 -9.95
C GLN A 91 3.31 -2.30 -10.19
N ARG A 92 2.11 -1.86 -9.86
CA ARG A 92 1.70 -0.46 -10.05
C ARG A 92 1.52 0.32 -8.77
N ALA A 93 1.35 -0.37 -7.64
CA ALA A 93 1.18 0.31 -6.37
C ALA A 93 2.53 0.65 -5.77
N THR A 94 2.79 1.91 -5.49
CA THR A 94 4.10 2.35 -5.02
C THR A 94 4.09 3.09 -3.70
N LEU A 95 2.94 3.58 -3.27
CA LEU A 95 2.83 4.30 -2.00
C LEU A 95 1.50 3.98 -1.39
N LEU A 96 1.51 3.50 -0.15
CA LEU A 96 0.29 3.17 0.58
C LEU A 96 0.27 3.92 1.91
N LYS A 97 -0.86 4.54 2.19
CA LYS A 97 -1.11 5.22 3.45
C LYS A 97 -2.55 4.98 3.86
N ALA A 98 -2.78 4.71 5.13
CA ALA A 98 -4.14 4.54 5.63
C ALA A 98 -4.88 5.87 5.53
N ASP A 99 -6.11 5.83 5.02
CA ASP A 99 -6.96 7.02 4.92
C ASP A 99 -8.09 7.01 5.96
N GLY A 100 -8.14 5.95 6.76
CA GLY A 100 -9.18 5.81 7.78
C GLY A 100 -10.54 5.45 7.24
N LYS A 101 -10.64 5.21 5.95
CA LYS A 101 -11.89 4.91 5.28
C LYS A 101 -11.78 3.62 4.47
N ASP A 102 -10.99 3.64 3.41
CA ASP A 102 -10.81 2.48 2.55
C ASP A 102 -9.69 1.58 3.04
N ILE A 103 -8.62 2.18 3.53
CA ILE A 103 -7.53 1.48 4.19
C ILE A 103 -7.50 1.98 5.63
N LEU A 104 -7.84 1.11 6.56
CA LEU A 104 -7.96 1.47 7.96
C LEU A 104 -6.63 1.49 8.69
N SER A 105 -5.74 0.57 8.37
CA SER A 105 -4.44 0.54 9.02
C SER A 105 -3.39 -0.08 8.13
N VAL A 106 -2.16 0.38 8.30
CA VAL A 106 -0.95 -0.18 7.70
C VAL A 106 0.01 -0.38 8.85
N LYS A 107 0.38 -1.62 9.13
CA LYS A 107 1.28 -1.95 10.23
C LYS A 107 2.46 -2.74 9.72
N MET A 108 3.62 -2.48 10.30
CA MET A 108 4.85 -3.16 9.95
C MET A 108 5.39 -3.93 11.14
N HIS A 109 5.79 -5.15 10.88
CA HIS A 109 6.47 -5.99 11.86
C HIS A 109 7.83 -6.36 11.32
N LEU A 110 8.88 -5.86 11.95
CA LEU A 110 10.24 -6.16 11.54
C LEU A 110 10.58 -7.61 11.85
N SER A 111 11.28 -8.25 10.94
CA SER A 111 11.67 -9.64 11.13
C SER A 111 12.51 -9.85 12.37
N SER A 112 13.40 -8.90 12.68
CA SER A 112 14.22 -8.98 13.88
C SER A 112 13.38 -8.95 15.16
N GLU A 113 12.28 -8.21 15.16
CA GLU A 113 11.39 -8.18 16.31
C GLU A 113 10.70 -9.52 16.51
N ARG A 114 10.29 -10.16 15.40
CA ARG A 114 9.67 -11.47 15.49
C ARG A 114 10.64 -12.54 15.95
N GLU A 115 11.88 -12.43 15.52
CA GLU A 115 12.91 -13.38 15.95
C GLU A 115 13.24 -13.22 17.44
N ALA A 116 13.12 -12.00 17.95
CA ALA A 116 13.39 -11.74 19.35
C ALA A 116 12.33 -12.34 20.28
N GLU A 117 11.16 -12.57 19.75
CA GLU A 117 10.08 -13.18 20.53
C GLU A 117 10.27 -14.70 20.67
#